data_aa66fc7d6719e22b0caf13365f091246
#
_entry.id   aa66fc7d6719e22b0caf13365f091246
#
_cell.length_a   1.000
_cell.length_b   1.000
_cell.length_c   1.000
_cell.angle_alpha   90.00
_cell.angle_beta   90.00
_cell.angle_gamma   90.00
#
_symmetry.space_group_name_H-M   'P 1'
#
loop_
_entity.id
_entity.type
_entity.pdbx_description
1 polymer ?
#
loop_
_entity_poly.entity_id
_entity_poly.type
_entity_poly.pdbx_seq_one_letter_code
_entity_poly.pdbx_strand_id
1 'polypeptide(L)'
;MTTRPFHLLEHDESGLTSPHIPGQGKAAPNRSLERGLDILRAFRPGSEYLSNGDLSEITQLSKSTVSRLTQTLVRSGFLDYDCISGSYRLAAAVLGMAHSMSHSSSLLQVATPLMAKVAREHQVNVGLAAADGEEMIYLESVRFSQRKSPRNVLTGQRLPMDITSLGRAYLSILEDAQRRPLIELFRSRRCEARAGQLVLDIEAAIADVKKRGYCAASWQPEIIAIATPLNHPVYKAHVLNISLSTVEAQEDVIDRFAPILLSLAESIRASLSQPGVG
;
A
#
# COMPACT_ATOMS: atom_id res chain seq x y z
N MET A 1 4.78 -13.46 -16.06
CA MET A 1 4.56 -13.53 -14.60
C MET A 1 3.07 -13.40 -14.39
N THR A 2 2.43 -14.51 -14.11
CA THR A 2 0.96 -14.66 -14.05
C THR A 2 0.46 -13.98 -12.76
N THR A 3 -0.24 -12.87 -12.90
CA THR A 3 -1.02 -12.25 -11.82
C THR A 3 -2.15 -13.21 -11.46
N ARG A 4 -2.11 -13.80 -10.27
CA ARG A 4 -3.20 -14.60 -9.73
C ARG A 4 -4.33 -13.69 -9.25
N PRO A 5 -5.60 -14.14 -9.38
CA PRO A 5 -6.76 -13.35 -9.04
C PRO A 5 -6.84 -13.00 -7.55
N PHE A 6 -7.42 -11.85 -7.28
CA PHE A 6 -7.80 -11.37 -5.97
C PHE A 6 -8.83 -12.33 -5.37
N HIS A 7 -8.48 -13.10 -4.35
CA HIS A 7 -9.48 -13.80 -3.55
C HIS A 7 -10.16 -12.78 -2.64
N LEU A 8 -11.46 -12.59 -2.88
CA LEU A 8 -12.34 -11.96 -1.92
C LEU A 8 -12.23 -12.77 -0.60
N LEU A 9 -11.85 -12.10 0.47
CA LEU A 9 -12.05 -12.63 1.81
C LEU A 9 -13.56 -12.82 1.95
N GLU A 10 -14.03 -14.05 2.10
CA GLU A 10 -15.35 -14.29 2.67
C GLU A 10 -15.32 -13.62 4.04
N HIS A 11 -16.16 -12.61 4.24
CA HIS A 11 -16.34 -11.94 5.51
C HIS A 11 -16.96 -12.94 6.49
N ASP A 12 -16.09 -13.69 7.14
CA ASP A 12 -16.45 -14.34 8.39
C ASP A 12 -16.48 -13.25 9.49
N GLU A 13 -17.41 -13.32 10.40
CA GLU A 13 -17.77 -12.30 11.40
C GLU A 13 -16.68 -12.04 12.47
N SER A 14 -15.40 -12.15 12.14
CA SER A 14 -14.28 -11.94 13.05
C SER A 14 -13.46 -10.70 12.71
N GLY A 15 -13.94 -9.53 13.13
CA GLY A 15 -13.11 -8.56 13.83
C GLY A 15 -12.12 -7.72 13.05
N LEU A 16 -12.32 -7.35 11.78
CA LEU A 16 -11.68 -6.16 11.23
C LEU A 16 -12.48 -4.94 11.72
N THR A 17 -12.13 -4.41 12.88
CA THR A 17 -12.67 -3.15 13.36
C THR A 17 -12.16 -2.01 12.48
N SER A 18 -12.94 -1.69 11.46
CA SER A 18 -12.96 -0.33 10.91
C SER A 18 -13.10 0.65 12.07
N PRO A 19 -12.55 1.88 12.01
CA PRO A 19 -12.71 2.87 13.07
C PRO A 19 -14.21 3.00 13.38
N HIS A 20 -14.56 2.85 14.65
CA HIS A 20 -15.94 2.89 15.13
C HIS A 20 -16.58 4.23 14.72
N ILE A 21 -17.42 4.20 13.71
CA ILE A 21 -18.27 5.34 13.35
C ILE A 21 -19.50 5.25 14.28
N PRO A 22 -19.72 6.21 15.18
CA PRO A 22 -20.89 6.22 16.05
C PRO A 22 -22.17 6.23 15.19
N GLY A 23 -23.06 5.26 15.39
CA GLY A 23 -24.34 5.17 14.68
C GLY A 23 -24.50 4.04 13.66
N GLN A 24 -23.54 3.14 13.50
CA GLN A 24 -23.73 1.94 12.69
C GLN A 24 -24.63 0.93 13.41
N GLY A 25 -25.95 1.02 13.12
CA GLY A 25 -26.80 -0.16 13.18
C GLY A 25 -26.23 -1.22 12.21
N LYS A 26 -26.40 -2.53 12.50
CA LYS A 26 -26.01 -3.67 11.65
C LYS A 26 -26.76 -3.68 10.31
N ALA A 27 -26.51 -2.68 9.46
CA ALA A 27 -26.98 -2.72 8.08
C ALA A 27 -26.07 -3.66 7.30
N ALA A 28 -26.64 -4.66 6.64
CA ALA A 28 -25.89 -5.57 5.77
C ALA A 28 -25.13 -4.75 4.70
N PRO A 29 -23.86 -5.07 4.42
CA PRO A 29 -23.06 -4.37 3.42
C PRO A 29 -23.77 -4.36 2.04
N ASN A 30 -23.65 -3.24 1.31
CA ASN A 30 -24.21 -3.15 -0.04
C ASN A 30 -23.27 -3.85 -1.03
N ARG A 31 -23.53 -5.13 -1.26
CA ARG A 31 -22.73 -5.99 -2.17
C ARG A 31 -22.55 -5.41 -3.57
N SER A 32 -23.52 -4.65 -4.09
CA SER A 32 -23.38 -4.05 -5.42
C SER A 32 -22.35 -2.92 -5.41
N LEU A 33 -22.31 -2.13 -4.34
CA LEU A 33 -21.29 -1.08 -4.17
C LEU A 33 -19.91 -1.68 -3.97
N GLU A 34 -19.77 -2.68 -3.10
CA GLU A 34 -18.51 -3.40 -2.88
C GLU A 34 -17.91 -3.91 -4.19
N ARG A 35 -18.72 -4.65 -4.97
CA ARG A 35 -18.29 -5.16 -6.27
C ARG A 35 -17.94 -4.07 -7.29
N GLY A 36 -18.63 -2.94 -7.25
CA GLY A 36 -18.27 -1.77 -8.07
C GLY A 36 -16.93 -1.18 -7.69
N LEU A 37 -16.61 -1.10 -6.40
CA LEU A 37 -15.30 -0.68 -5.89
C LEU A 37 -14.20 -1.70 -6.24
N ASP A 38 -14.48 -2.99 -6.21
CA ASP A 38 -13.53 -4.03 -6.63
C ASP A 38 -13.17 -3.91 -8.11
N ILE A 39 -14.13 -3.55 -8.97
CA ILE A 39 -13.86 -3.24 -10.38
C ILE A 39 -12.90 -2.05 -10.51
N LEU A 40 -13.10 -0.97 -9.76
CA LEU A 40 -12.18 0.18 -9.79
C LEU A 40 -10.79 -0.18 -9.27
N ARG A 41 -10.69 -1.04 -8.26
CA ARG A 41 -9.42 -1.53 -7.71
C ARG A 41 -8.65 -2.46 -8.66
N ALA A 42 -9.31 -3.03 -9.66
CA ALA A 42 -8.66 -3.88 -10.66
C ALA A 42 -7.69 -3.11 -11.57
N PHE A 43 -7.94 -1.82 -11.79
CA PHE A 43 -7.06 -0.98 -12.60
C PHE A 43 -5.79 -0.62 -11.84
N ARG A 44 -4.64 -0.97 -12.42
CA ARG A 44 -3.31 -0.81 -11.81
C ARG A 44 -2.29 -0.34 -12.82
N PRO A 45 -1.16 0.26 -12.40
CA PRO A 45 -0.04 0.50 -13.29
C PRO A 45 0.39 -0.79 -14.01
N GLY A 46 0.41 -0.77 -15.34
CA GLY A 46 0.63 -1.94 -16.20
C GLY A 46 -0.64 -2.71 -16.58
N SER A 47 -1.81 -2.29 -16.09
CA SER A 47 -3.13 -2.84 -16.43
C SER A 47 -4.13 -1.69 -16.51
N GLU A 48 -3.80 -0.68 -17.30
CA GLU A 48 -4.59 0.55 -17.44
C GLU A 48 -5.85 0.36 -18.29
N TYR A 49 -5.87 -0.67 -19.14
CA TYR A 49 -6.99 -1.02 -20.02
C TYR A 49 -7.42 -2.45 -19.72
N LEU A 50 -8.68 -2.64 -19.32
CA LEU A 50 -9.24 -3.94 -18.96
C LEU A 50 -10.57 -4.17 -19.67
N SER A 51 -10.72 -5.33 -20.31
CA SER A 51 -11.97 -5.78 -20.88
C SER A 51 -12.92 -6.35 -19.81
N ASN A 52 -14.19 -6.58 -20.16
CA ASN A 52 -15.12 -7.32 -19.28
C ASN A 52 -14.59 -8.71 -18.91
N GLY A 53 -13.83 -9.34 -19.80
CA GLY A 53 -13.19 -10.63 -19.55
C GLY A 53 -12.13 -10.53 -18.45
N ASP A 54 -11.19 -9.58 -18.61
CA ASP A 54 -10.13 -9.35 -17.64
C ASP A 54 -10.69 -8.99 -16.27
N LEU A 55 -11.69 -8.09 -16.24
CA LEU A 55 -12.37 -7.69 -14.99
C LEU A 55 -13.08 -8.87 -14.33
N SER A 56 -13.72 -9.76 -15.12
CA SER A 56 -14.36 -10.97 -14.61
C SER A 56 -13.33 -11.94 -14.00
N GLU A 57 -12.17 -12.08 -14.63
CA GLU A 57 -11.08 -12.92 -14.13
C GLU A 57 -10.45 -12.34 -12.87
N ILE A 58 -10.16 -11.03 -12.83
CA ILE A 58 -9.54 -10.37 -11.68
C ILE A 58 -10.47 -10.34 -10.47
N THR A 59 -11.75 -9.98 -10.67
CA THR A 59 -12.70 -9.80 -9.58
C THR A 59 -13.47 -11.08 -9.21
N GLN A 60 -13.32 -12.14 -9.99
CA GLN A 60 -14.09 -13.39 -9.84
C GLN A 60 -15.63 -13.19 -9.93
N LEU A 61 -16.07 -12.06 -10.51
CA LEU A 61 -17.48 -11.79 -10.76
C LEU A 61 -17.92 -12.37 -12.09
N SER A 62 -19.21 -12.75 -12.21
CA SER A 62 -19.76 -13.20 -13.48
C SER A 62 -19.72 -12.08 -14.54
N LYS A 63 -19.52 -12.43 -15.82
CA LYS A 63 -19.48 -11.48 -16.94
C LYS A 63 -20.70 -10.56 -16.98
N SER A 64 -21.89 -11.08 -16.65
CA SER A 64 -23.12 -10.28 -16.60
C SER A 64 -23.11 -9.25 -15.48
N THR A 65 -22.56 -9.61 -14.31
CA THR A 65 -22.38 -8.67 -13.18
C THR A 65 -21.39 -7.59 -13.55
N VAL A 66 -20.21 -7.97 -14.09
CA VAL A 66 -19.19 -7.01 -14.54
C VAL A 66 -19.78 -6.05 -15.57
N SER A 67 -20.45 -6.55 -16.63
CA SER A 67 -21.03 -5.70 -17.67
C SER A 67 -22.01 -4.66 -17.11
N ARG A 68 -22.86 -5.06 -16.16
CA ARG A 68 -23.81 -4.13 -15.53
C ARG A 68 -23.12 -3.08 -14.65
N LEU A 69 -22.09 -3.48 -13.89
CA LEU A 69 -21.35 -2.58 -13.02
C LEU A 69 -20.49 -1.62 -13.82
N THR A 70 -19.79 -2.08 -14.86
CA THR A 70 -18.97 -1.21 -15.73
C THR A 70 -19.83 -0.19 -16.46
N GLN A 71 -21.00 -0.57 -16.97
CA GLN A 71 -21.95 0.40 -17.55
C GLN A 71 -22.39 1.47 -16.54
N THR A 72 -22.61 1.09 -15.29
CA THR A 72 -22.94 2.06 -14.23
C THR A 72 -21.75 2.99 -13.97
N LEU A 73 -20.54 2.47 -13.85
CA LEU A 73 -19.33 3.25 -13.62
C LEU A 73 -19.01 4.20 -14.78
N VAL A 74 -19.27 3.78 -16.03
CA VAL A 74 -19.16 4.67 -17.20
C VAL A 74 -20.19 5.80 -17.13
N ARG A 75 -21.46 5.50 -16.85
CA ARG A 75 -22.50 6.54 -16.71
C ARG A 75 -22.22 7.52 -15.57
N SER A 76 -21.58 7.04 -14.51
CA SER A 76 -21.19 7.85 -13.35
C SER A 76 -19.86 8.60 -13.54
N GLY A 77 -19.19 8.44 -14.70
CA GLY A 77 -17.95 9.13 -15.03
C GLY A 77 -16.69 8.60 -14.30
N PHE A 78 -16.73 7.38 -13.76
CA PHE A 78 -15.58 6.72 -13.11
C PHE A 78 -14.76 5.87 -14.07
N LEU A 79 -15.39 5.37 -15.15
CA LEU A 79 -14.72 4.66 -16.22
C LEU A 79 -15.02 5.32 -17.56
N ASP A 80 -14.03 5.33 -18.45
CA ASP A 80 -14.18 5.55 -19.88
C ASP A 80 -14.21 4.19 -20.59
N TYR A 81 -15.01 4.07 -21.64
CA TYR A 81 -15.07 2.90 -22.51
C TYR A 81 -14.45 3.22 -23.88
N ASP A 82 -13.46 2.45 -24.26
CA ASP A 82 -12.88 2.49 -25.61
C ASP A 82 -13.59 1.45 -26.50
N CYS A 83 -14.39 1.93 -27.45
CA CYS A 83 -15.13 1.06 -28.36
C CYS A 83 -14.23 0.35 -29.40
N ILE A 84 -13.00 0.82 -29.63
CA ILE A 84 -12.07 0.20 -30.57
C ILE A 84 -11.44 -1.04 -29.96
N SER A 85 -10.95 -0.92 -28.75
CA SER A 85 -10.31 -2.04 -28.03
C SER A 85 -11.32 -2.90 -27.24
N GLY A 86 -12.55 -2.42 -27.04
CA GLY A 86 -13.54 -3.08 -26.19
C GLY A 86 -13.17 -3.10 -24.72
N SER A 87 -12.39 -2.13 -24.26
CA SER A 87 -11.84 -2.08 -22.91
C SER A 87 -12.25 -0.81 -22.15
N TYR A 88 -12.08 -0.86 -20.84
CA TYR A 88 -12.33 0.26 -19.92
C TYR A 88 -11.02 0.78 -19.37
N ARG A 89 -11.02 2.06 -18.99
CA ARG A 89 -9.95 2.71 -18.22
C ARG A 89 -10.55 3.62 -17.16
N LEU A 90 -9.75 4.00 -16.15
CA LEU A 90 -10.18 4.99 -15.16
C LEU A 90 -10.40 6.34 -15.81
N ALA A 91 -11.52 7.00 -15.47
CA ALA A 91 -11.86 8.33 -15.94
C ALA A 91 -11.35 9.43 -14.99
N ALA A 92 -11.40 10.69 -15.44
CA ALA A 92 -10.86 11.84 -14.71
C ALA A 92 -11.43 12.06 -13.30
N ALA A 93 -12.65 11.59 -13.02
CA ALA A 93 -13.25 11.68 -11.69
C ALA A 93 -12.39 11.04 -10.59
N VAL A 94 -11.70 9.92 -10.93
CA VAL A 94 -10.81 9.23 -9.98
C VAL A 94 -9.63 10.10 -9.57
N LEU A 95 -9.06 10.85 -10.52
CA LEU A 95 -7.96 11.79 -10.25
C LEU A 95 -8.41 12.91 -9.30
N GLY A 96 -9.61 13.45 -9.49
CA GLY A 96 -10.18 14.46 -8.59
C GLY A 96 -10.33 13.96 -7.16
N MET A 97 -10.77 12.71 -6.97
CA MET A 97 -10.85 12.10 -5.64
C MET A 97 -9.48 11.90 -5.00
N ALA A 98 -8.50 11.41 -5.76
CA ALA A 98 -7.13 11.25 -5.28
C ALA A 98 -6.51 12.60 -4.88
N HIS A 99 -6.74 13.65 -5.68
CA HIS A 99 -6.29 15.01 -5.37
C HIS A 99 -6.93 15.54 -4.07
N SER A 100 -8.24 15.38 -3.92
CA SER A 100 -8.96 15.80 -2.71
C SER A 100 -8.40 15.11 -1.46
N MET A 101 -8.16 13.79 -1.53
CA MET A 101 -7.56 13.03 -0.44
C MET A 101 -6.16 13.53 -0.09
N SER A 102 -5.31 13.75 -1.09
CA SER A 102 -3.94 14.21 -0.87
C SER A 102 -3.91 15.63 -0.30
N HIS A 103 -4.79 16.52 -0.78
CA HIS A 103 -4.83 17.91 -0.36
C HIS A 103 -5.40 18.10 1.06
N SER A 104 -6.35 17.26 1.46
CA SER A 104 -6.93 17.30 2.80
C SER A 104 -6.09 16.57 3.86
N SER A 105 -5.02 15.90 3.48
CA SER A 105 -4.20 15.13 4.41
C SER A 105 -3.16 15.99 5.10
N SER A 106 -3.39 16.36 6.37
CA SER A 106 -2.40 17.05 7.21
C SER A 106 -1.10 16.25 7.30
N LEU A 107 -1.19 14.91 7.30
CA LEU A 107 -0.02 14.05 7.29
C LEU A 107 0.85 14.29 6.03
N LEU A 108 0.26 14.33 4.84
CA LEU A 108 1.00 14.55 3.60
C LEU A 108 1.56 15.97 3.53
N GLN A 109 0.81 16.97 3.98
CA GLN A 109 1.27 18.36 4.01
C GLN A 109 2.53 18.52 4.89
N VAL A 110 2.59 17.84 6.02
CA VAL A 110 3.75 17.85 6.93
C VAL A 110 4.87 16.95 6.43
N ALA A 111 4.56 15.73 6.01
CA ALA A 111 5.58 14.73 5.69
C ALA A 111 6.32 15.04 4.38
N THR A 112 5.62 15.49 3.32
CA THR A 112 6.21 15.67 1.98
C THR A 112 7.43 16.61 1.99
N PRO A 113 7.41 17.81 2.59
CA PRO A 113 8.59 18.67 2.60
C PRO A 113 9.76 18.09 3.40
N LEU A 114 9.50 17.39 4.51
CA LEU A 114 10.53 16.73 5.33
C LEU A 114 11.16 15.56 4.58
N MET A 115 10.34 14.74 3.90
CA MET A 115 10.80 13.65 3.04
C MET A 115 11.64 14.18 1.88
N ALA A 116 11.21 15.28 1.25
CA ALA A 116 11.95 15.90 0.14
C ALA A 116 13.32 16.44 0.59
N LYS A 117 13.44 16.95 1.81
CA LYS A 117 14.70 17.37 2.39
C LYS A 117 15.64 16.17 2.54
N VAL A 118 15.21 15.11 3.23
CA VAL A 118 16.00 13.88 3.44
C VAL A 118 16.41 13.24 2.13
N ALA A 119 15.48 13.11 1.16
CA ALA A 119 15.77 12.52 -0.13
C ALA A 119 16.90 13.26 -0.88
N ARG A 120 16.91 14.60 -0.83
CA ARG A 120 17.94 15.43 -1.48
C ARG A 120 19.27 15.39 -0.74
N GLU A 121 19.26 15.53 0.58
CA GLU A 121 20.48 15.58 1.40
C GLU A 121 21.26 14.27 1.38
N HIS A 122 20.54 13.15 1.35
CA HIS A 122 21.13 11.82 1.43
C HIS A 122 21.11 11.02 0.14
N GLN A 123 20.58 11.60 -0.95
CA GLN A 123 20.51 10.97 -2.27
C GLN A 123 19.77 9.62 -2.29
N VAL A 124 18.69 9.51 -1.52
CA VAL A 124 17.87 8.30 -1.35
C VAL A 124 16.42 8.53 -1.78
N ASN A 125 15.70 7.45 -2.00
CA ASN A 125 14.25 7.54 -2.17
C ASN A 125 13.58 7.44 -0.80
N VAL A 126 12.61 8.29 -0.55
CA VAL A 126 11.83 8.32 0.69
C VAL A 126 10.37 8.15 0.35
N GLY A 127 9.69 7.20 0.99
CA GLY A 127 8.29 6.91 0.75
C GLY A 127 7.46 6.90 2.03
N LEU A 128 6.21 7.29 1.90
CA LEU A 128 5.16 7.16 2.91
C LEU A 128 4.05 6.29 2.33
N ALA A 129 3.70 5.22 3.02
CA ALA A 129 2.72 4.26 2.55
C ALA A 129 1.69 3.94 3.63
N ALA A 130 0.51 3.51 3.18
CA ALA A 130 -0.54 2.94 4.00
C ALA A 130 -0.94 1.56 3.48
N ALA A 131 -1.61 0.75 4.30
CA ALA A 131 -2.15 -0.52 3.89
C ALA A 131 -3.48 -0.33 3.12
N ASP A 132 -3.68 -1.11 2.07
CA ASP A 132 -4.95 -1.28 1.37
C ASP A 132 -5.14 -2.77 1.06
N GLY A 133 -5.94 -3.45 1.87
CA GLY A 133 -6.07 -4.90 1.83
C GLY A 133 -4.75 -5.58 2.19
N GLU A 134 -4.23 -6.36 1.25
CA GLU A 134 -3.02 -7.18 1.41
C GLU A 134 -1.75 -6.51 0.86
N GLU A 135 -1.86 -5.26 0.47
CA GLU A 135 -0.80 -4.50 -0.17
C GLU A 135 -0.53 -3.19 0.58
N MET A 136 0.65 -2.67 0.37
CA MET A 136 0.99 -1.31 0.75
C MET A 136 0.85 -0.40 -0.45
N ILE A 137 0.19 0.75 -0.29
CA ILE A 137 0.07 1.79 -1.32
C ILE A 137 0.89 3.01 -0.94
N TYR A 138 1.74 3.49 -1.84
CA TYR A 138 2.45 4.74 -1.62
C TYR A 138 1.50 5.93 -1.69
N LEU A 139 1.36 6.65 -0.59
CA LEU A 139 0.67 7.93 -0.52
C LEU A 139 1.54 9.06 -1.06
N GLU A 140 2.85 8.97 -0.79
CA GLU A 140 3.86 9.88 -1.31
C GLU A 140 5.17 9.14 -1.55
N SER A 141 5.89 9.51 -2.60
CA SER A 141 7.19 8.95 -2.96
C SER A 141 8.10 10.02 -3.53
N VAL A 142 9.06 10.44 -2.73
CA VAL A 142 10.08 11.41 -3.14
C VAL A 142 11.33 10.67 -3.60
N ARG A 143 11.73 10.91 -4.85
CA ARG A 143 12.87 10.24 -5.48
C ARG A 143 14.02 11.18 -5.68
N PHE A 144 15.21 10.67 -5.42
CA PHE A 144 16.46 11.37 -5.75
C PHE A 144 17.06 10.88 -7.07
N SER A 145 16.91 9.61 -7.42
CA SER A 145 17.59 9.02 -8.59
C SER A 145 17.12 9.61 -9.91
N GLN A 146 18.03 10.24 -10.64
CA GLN A 146 17.85 10.68 -12.04
C GLN A 146 17.90 9.52 -13.05
N ARG A 147 18.28 8.31 -12.63
CA ARG A 147 18.27 7.15 -13.52
C ARG A 147 16.81 6.79 -13.82
N LYS A 148 16.45 6.84 -15.10
CA LYS A 148 15.19 6.30 -15.61
C LYS A 148 15.20 4.76 -15.43
N SER A 149 14.99 4.32 -14.20
CA SER A 149 14.68 2.92 -13.97
C SER A 149 13.28 2.66 -14.55
N PRO A 150 13.06 1.61 -15.34
CA PRO A 150 11.74 1.26 -15.86
C PRO A 150 10.72 0.96 -14.75
N ARG A 151 11.15 0.90 -13.50
CA ARG A 151 10.31 0.67 -12.31
C ARG A 151 10.33 1.90 -11.40
N ASN A 152 9.74 2.97 -11.87
CA ASN A 152 9.52 4.15 -11.04
C ASN A 152 8.44 3.85 -9.99
N VAL A 153 8.83 3.81 -8.71
CA VAL A 153 7.86 3.81 -7.61
C VAL A 153 7.18 5.18 -7.60
N LEU A 154 5.90 5.21 -7.86
CA LEU A 154 5.11 6.44 -7.94
C LEU A 154 4.07 6.44 -6.82
N THR A 155 3.61 7.62 -6.46
CA THR A 155 2.40 7.78 -5.64
C THR A 155 1.26 6.96 -6.26
N GLY A 156 0.55 6.20 -5.44
CA GLY A 156 -0.47 5.24 -5.88
C GLY A 156 0.07 3.85 -6.26
N GLN A 157 1.38 3.65 -6.33
CA GLN A 157 1.95 2.34 -6.60
C GLN A 157 1.73 1.40 -5.41
N ARG A 158 1.37 0.15 -5.73
CA ARG A 158 1.14 -0.92 -4.77
C ARG A 158 2.36 -1.83 -4.66
N LEU A 159 2.63 -2.27 -3.45
CA LEU A 159 3.71 -3.20 -3.13
C LEU A 159 3.18 -4.37 -2.29
N PRO A 160 3.70 -5.60 -2.50
CA PRO A 160 3.35 -6.74 -1.67
C PRO A 160 3.68 -6.48 -0.20
N MET A 161 2.71 -6.77 0.70
CA MET A 161 2.88 -6.54 2.14
C MET A 161 3.85 -7.55 2.77
N ASP A 162 3.87 -8.75 2.29
CA ASP A 162 4.58 -9.90 2.88
C ASP A 162 6.10 -9.91 2.68
N ILE A 163 6.59 -9.34 1.58
CA ILE A 163 8.02 -9.41 1.20
C ILE A 163 8.75 -8.06 1.28
N THR A 164 8.03 -6.96 1.45
CA THR A 164 8.63 -5.62 1.51
C THR A 164 8.84 -5.15 2.94
N SER A 165 9.84 -4.30 3.16
CA SER A 165 10.06 -3.67 4.48
C SER A 165 8.85 -2.85 4.94
N LEU A 166 8.16 -2.16 4.01
CA LEU A 166 6.93 -1.41 4.29
C LEU A 166 5.85 -2.30 4.88
N GLY A 167 5.56 -3.42 4.22
CA GLY A 167 4.52 -4.32 4.67
C GLY A 167 4.88 -5.03 5.98
N ARG A 168 6.13 -5.47 6.13
CA ARG A 168 6.59 -6.11 7.38
C ARG A 168 6.59 -5.13 8.56
N ALA A 169 6.95 -3.86 8.33
CA ALA A 169 6.82 -2.82 9.35
C ALA A 169 5.35 -2.54 9.70
N TYR A 170 4.45 -2.55 8.72
CA TYR A 170 3.01 -2.45 8.97
C TYR A 170 2.48 -3.63 9.79
N LEU A 171 2.84 -4.87 9.44
CA LEU A 171 2.44 -6.06 10.19
C LEU A 171 2.89 -6.03 11.65
N SER A 172 3.98 -5.32 11.97
CA SER A 172 4.48 -5.20 13.34
C SER A 172 3.57 -4.40 14.28
N ILE A 173 2.76 -3.50 13.73
CA ILE A 173 1.85 -2.62 14.50
C ILE A 173 0.42 -3.17 14.60
N LEU A 174 0.12 -4.23 13.85
CA LEU A 174 -1.17 -4.90 13.95
C LEU A 174 -1.26 -5.75 15.22
N GLU A 175 -2.46 -5.81 15.78
CA GLU A 175 -2.79 -6.80 16.80
C GLU A 175 -2.77 -8.22 16.21
N ASP A 176 -2.55 -9.22 17.05
CA ASP A 176 -2.46 -10.62 16.62
C ASP A 176 -3.72 -11.08 15.87
N ALA A 177 -4.89 -10.62 16.29
CA ALA A 177 -6.16 -10.97 15.65
C ALA A 177 -6.26 -10.47 14.22
N GLN A 178 -5.63 -9.33 13.89
CA GLN A 178 -5.59 -8.75 12.54
C GLN A 178 -4.44 -9.34 11.71
N ARG A 179 -3.29 -9.57 12.34
CA ARG A 179 -2.07 -10.02 11.68
C ARG A 179 -2.09 -11.47 11.25
N ARG A 180 -2.60 -12.39 12.11
CA ARG A 180 -2.60 -13.83 11.82
C ARG A 180 -3.33 -14.21 10.55
N PRO A 181 -4.54 -13.69 10.25
CA PRO A 181 -5.23 -13.99 8.99
C PRO A 181 -4.43 -13.58 7.76
N LEU A 182 -3.75 -12.43 7.81
CA LEU A 182 -2.90 -11.96 6.71
C LEU A 182 -1.70 -12.88 6.49
N ILE A 183 -1.00 -13.25 7.56
CA ILE A 183 0.15 -14.18 7.46
C ILE A 183 -0.29 -15.52 6.89
N GLU A 184 -1.41 -16.07 7.34
CA GLU A 184 -1.93 -17.35 6.83
C GLU A 184 -2.33 -17.24 5.35
N LEU A 185 -2.94 -16.14 4.95
CA LEU A 185 -3.24 -15.87 3.55
C LEU A 185 -1.97 -15.79 2.69
N PHE A 186 -0.93 -15.09 3.16
CA PHE A 186 0.35 -15.01 2.44
C PHE A 186 1.04 -16.37 2.34
N ARG A 187 0.94 -17.17 3.40
CA ARG A 187 1.45 -18.54 3.47
C ARG A 187 0.75 -19.44 2.45
N SER A 188 -0.58 -19.42 2.40
CA SER A 188 -1.39 -20.29 1.52
C SER A 188 -1.12 -20.11 0.03
N ARG A 189 -0.58 -18.97 -0.37
CA ARG A 189 -0.24 -18.64 -1.77
C ARG A 189 1.13 -19.17 -2.23
N ARG A 190 1.86 -19.85 -1.36
CA ARG A 190 3.21 -20.33 -1.63
C ARG A 190 3.33 -21.83 -1.43
N CYS A 191 4.31 -22.44 -2.09
CA CYS A 191 4.69 -23.82 -1.77
C CYS A 191 5.28 -23.86 -0.35
N GLU A 192 5.15 -24.99 0.31
CA GLU A 192 5.44 -25.16 1.74
C GLU A 192 6.85 -24.68 2.15
N ALA A 193 7.87 -25.02 1.35
CA ALA A 193 9.25 -24.60 1.61
C ALA A 193 9.43 -23.07 1.63
N ARG A 194 8.76 -22.34 0.73
CA ARG A 194 8.81 -20.87 0.67
C ARG A 194 7.89 -20.23 1.68
N ALA A 195 6.81 -20.90 2.04
CA ALA A 195 5.84 -20.44 3.04
C ALA A 195 6.47 -20.38 4.43
N GLY A 196 7.23 -21.42 4.84
CA GLY A 196 7.94 -21.43 6.12
C GLY A 196 8.96 -20.29 6.23
N GLN A 197 9.81 -20.10 5.20
CA GLN A 197 10.79 -19.02 5.21
C GLN A 197 10.14 -17.64 5.25
N LEU A 198 9.03 -17.43 4.52
CA LEU A 198 8.28 -16.17 4.57
C LEU A 198 7.81 -15.82 5.98
N VAL A 199 7.25 -16.79 6.71
CA VAL A 199 6.77 -16.57 8.09
C VAL A 199 7.93 -16.18 8.99
N LEU A 200 9.06 -16.90 8.91
CA LEU A 200 10.27 -16.57 9.68
C LEU A 200 10.77 -15.15 9.38
N ASP A 201 10.79 -14.76 8.11
CA ASP A 201 11.23 -13.42 7.70
C ASP A 201 10.28 -12.33 8.21
N ILE A 202 8.97 -12.57 8.22
CA ILE A 202 7.99 -11.63 8.77
C ILE A 202 8.15 -11.52 10.29
N GLU A 203 8.30 -12.65 10.99
CA GLU A 203 8.47 -12.65 12.44
C GLU A 203 9.77 -11.97 12.88
N ALA A 204 10.86 -12.21 12.15
CA ALA A 204 12.13 -11.52 12.37
C ALA A 204 12.00 -10.02 12.18
N ALA A 205 11.33 -9.58 11.10
CA ALA A 205 11.10 -8.15 10.86
C ALA A 205 10.22 -7.50 11.93
N ILE A 206 9.20 -8.21 12.42
CA ILE A 206 8.37 -7.74 13.54
C ILE A 206 9.20 -7.60 14.82
N ALA A 207 10.06 -8.56 15.12
CA ALA A 207 10.97 -8.50 16.26
C ALA A 207 11.95 -7.32 16.14
N ASP A 208 12.48 -7.09 14.94
CA ASP A 208 13.36 -5.96 14.63
C ASP A 208 12.67 -4.61 14.87
N VAL A 209 11.44 -4.42 14.36
CA VAL A 209 10.68 -3.19 14.61
C VAL A 209 10.42 -2.99 16.11
N LYS A 210 10.06 -4.04 16.84
CA LYS A 210 9.83 -3.95 18.28
C LYS A 210 11.12 -3.57 19.04
N LYS A 211 12.27 -4.10 18.62
CA LYS A 211 13.56 -3.90 19.30
C LYS A 211 14.26 -2.60 18.89
N ARG A 212 14.25 -2.28 17.60
CA ARG A 212 15.08 -1.20 16.99
C ARG A 212 14.25 -0.07 16.40
N GLY A 213 12.93 -0.23 16.30
CA GLY A 213 12.03 0.75 15.69
C GLY A 213 11.91 0.65 14.17
N TYR A 214 12.65 -0.24 13.52
CA TYR A 214 12.64 -0.41 12.06
C TYR A 214 12.92 -1.86 11.66
N CYS A 215 12.60 -2.20 10.41
CA CYS A 215 13.07 -3.42 9.76
C CYS A 215 13.61 -3.11 8.35
N ALA A 216 14.36 -4.04 7.78
CA ALA A 216 14.90 -3.94 6.45
C ALA A 216 14.51 -5.15 5.60
N ALA A 217 14.40 -4.94 4.29
CA ALA A 217 14.20 -6.02 3.32
C ALA A 217 14.82 -5.66 1.97
N SER A 218 15.33 -6.68 1.29
CA SER A 218 15.77 -6.61 -0.10
C SER A 218 14.93 -7.60 -0.91
N TRP A 219 13.82 -7.12 -1.46
CA TRP A 219 12.87 -7.96 -2.23
C TRP A 219 13.11 -7.94 -3.74
N GLN A 220 13.98 -7.04 -4.19
CA GLN A 220 14.49 -6.96 -5.56
C GLN A 220 16.01 -6.92 -5.52
N PRO A 221 16.71 -7.50 -6.51
CA PRO A 221 18.15 -7.37 -6.62
C PRO A 221 18.60 -5.90 -6.55
N GLU A 222 19.68 -5.65 -5.84
CA GLU A 222 20.30 -4.32 -5.69
C GLU A 222 19.41 -3.25 -5.02
N ILE A 223 18.22 -3.60 -4.51
CA ILE A 223 17.37 -2.65 -3.78
C ILE A 223 17.35 -3.03 -2.31
N ILE A 224 17.85 -2.13 -1.47
CA ILE A 224 17.74 -2.21 -0.03
C ILE A 224 16.70 -1.18 0.43
N ALA A 225 15.74 -1.62 1.22
CA ALA A 225 14.72 -0.77 1.80
C ALA A 225 14.62 -0.97 3.31
N ILE A 226 14.64 0.12 4.06
CA ILE A 226 14.48 0.18 5.51
C ILE A 226 13.16 0.88 5.79
N ALA A 227 12.32 0.35 6.67
CA ALA A 227 11.02 0.91 6.99
C ALA A 227 10.76 1.00 8.49
N THR A 228 10.03 2.03 8.89
CA THR A 228 9.58 2.27 10.26
C THR A 228 8.11 2.66 10.30
N PRO A 229 7.32 2.14 11.24
CA PRO A 229 5.96 2.64 11.47
C PRO A 229 5.97 4.10 11.94
N LEU A 230 5.01 4.87 11.48
CA LEU A 230 4.92 6.28 11.90
C LEU A 230 4.48 6.43 13.38
N ASN A 231 3.77 5.45 13.95
CA ASN A 231 3.34 5.40 15.37
C ASN A 231 2.73 6.72 15.88
N HIS A 232 1.78 7.28 15.15
CA HIS A 232 1.04 8.47 15.57
C HIS A 232 -0.39 8.09 16.01
N PRO A 233 -0.97 8.69 17.08
CA PRO A 233 -2.31 8.32 17.58
C PRO A 233 -3.41 8.35 16.53
N VAL A 234 -3.37 9.32 15.61
CA VAL A 234 -4.36 9.49 14.53
C VAL A 234 -3.94 8.72 13.26
N TYR A 235 -2.64 8.61 12.98
CA TYR A 235 -2.10 8.05 11.73
C TYR A 235 -1.41 6.69 11.96
N LYS A 236 -2.03 5.79 12.71
CA LYS A 236 -1.45 4.50 13.13
C LYS A 236 -1.08 3.55 11.99
N ALA A 237 -1.79 3.65 10.87
CA ALA A 237 -1.65 2.71 9.76
C ALA A 237 -0.62 3.12 8.70
N HIS A 238 0.27 4.09 9.01
CA HIS A 238 1.23 4.63 8.05
C HIS A 238 2.65 4.17 8.35
N VAL A 239 3.41 3.93 7.29
CA VAL A 239 4.79 3.45 7.34
C VAL A 239 5.67 4.32 6.45
N LEU A 240 6.80 4.76 6.98
CA LEU A 240 7.86 5.45 6.25
C LEU A 240 8.92 4.45 5.80
N ASN A 241 9.52 4.69 4.62
CA ASN A 241 10.71 3.96 4.21
C ASN A 241 11.75 4.86 3.55
N ILE A 242 13.00 4.41 3.65
CA ILE A 242 14.11 4.85 2.80
C ILE A 242 14.47 3.65 1.93
N SER A 243 14.70 3.89 0.63
CA SER A 243 15.16 2.86 -0.28
C SER A 243 16.19 3.41 -1.27
N LEU A 244 17.14 2.56 -1.65
CA LEU A 244 18.17 2.90 -2.64
C LEU A 244 18.56 1.66 -3.43
N SER A 245 19.06 1.91 -4.65
CA SER A 245 19.70 0.88 -5.46
C SER A 245 21.20 0.95 -5.23
N THR A 246 21.78 -0.11 -4.70
CA THR A 246 23.20 -0.17 -4.35
C THR A 246 23.71 -1.61 -4.40
N VAL A 247 25.03 -1.73 -4.56
CA VAL A 247 25.78 -3.00 -4.42
C VAL A 247 26.48 -3.11 -3.07
N GLU A 248 26.33 -2.10 -2.19
CA GLU A 248 26.87 -2.10 -0.84
C GLU A 248 26.24 -3.23 0.01
N ALA A 249 26.96 -3.62 1.07
CA ALA A 249 26.42 -4.58 2.02
C ALA A 249 25.18 -4.00 2.74
N GLN A 250 24.17 -4.86 2.95
CA GLN A 250 22.92 -4.42 3.58
C GLN A 250 23.14 -3.81 4.97
N GLU A 251 24.08 -4.34 5.73
CA GLU A 251 24.42 -3.86 7.08
C GLU A 251 24.92 -2.42 7.06
N ASP A 252 25.84 -2.09 6.15
CA ASP A 252 26.38 -0.74 6.01
C ASP A 252 25.29 0.28 5.64
N VAL A 253 24.37 -0.13 4.77
CA VAL A 253 23.22 0.70 4.37
C VAL A 253 22.27 0.91 5.55
N ILE A 254 22.00 -0.13 6.33
CA ILE A 254 21.15 -0.04 7.52
C ILE A 254 21.77 0.89 8.54
N ASP A 255 23.04 0.72 8.88
CA ASP A 255 23.74 1.52 9.89
C ASP A 255 23.75 3.01 9.53
N ARG A 256 23.87 3.33 8.24
CA ARG A 256 23.87 4.70 7.73
C ARG A 256 22.46 5.33 7.71
N PHE A 257 21.46 4.61 7.27
CA PHE A 257 20.16 5.20 6.96
C PHE A 257 19.06 4.95 8.00
N ALA A 258 19.19 3.96 8.88
CA ALA A 258 18.19 3.72 9.92
C ALA A 258 18.07 4.90 10.92
N PRO A 259 19.17 5.51 11.40
CA PRO A 259 19.07 6.70 12.24
C PRO A 259 18.37 7.88 11.54
N ILE A 260 18.64 8.07 10.25
CA ILE A 260 18.03 9.14 9.43
C ILE A 260 16.52 8.89 9.29
N LEU A 261 16.10 7.65 9.01
CA LEU A 261 14.71 7.29 8.91
C LEU A 261 13.96 7.49 10.23
N LEU A 262 14.54 7.08 11.35
CA LEU A 262 13.93 7.26 12.67
C LEU A 262 13.82 8.75 13.04
N SER A 263 14.83 9.55 12.77
CA SER A 263 14.80 11.01 12.97
C SER A 263 13.75 11.69 12.10
N LEU A 264 13.58 11.26 10.84
CA LEU A 264 12.52 11.75 9.96
C LEU A 264 11.13 11.41 10.54
N ALA A 265 10.93 10.17 10.98
CA ALA A 265 9.66 9.75 11.59
C ALA A 265 9.34 10.57 12.85
N GLU A 266 10.34 10.88 13.67
CA GLU A 266 10.17 11.72 14.86
C GLU A 266 9.84 13.17 14.50
N SER A 267 10.52 13.74 13.51
CA SER A 267 10.25 15.09 13.01
C SER A 267 8.83 15.24 12.49
N ILE A 268 8.33 14.24 11.74
CA ILE A 268 6.96 14.22 11.25
C ILE A 268 5.97 14.14 12.43
N ARG A 269 6.19 13.24 13.39
CA ARG A 269 5.34 13.12 14.59
C ARG A 269 5.28 14.41 15.40
N ALA A 270 6.42 15.02 15.65
CA ALA A 270 6.51 16.28 16.40
C ALA A 270 5.74 17.40 15.69
N SER A 271 5.89 17.50 14.36
CA SER A 271 5.17 18.53 13.58
C SER A 271 3.66 18.31 13.56
N LEU A 272 3.19 17.06 13.51
CA LEU A 272 1.76 16.72 13.58
C LEU A 272 1.13 16.97 14.96
N SER A 273 1.95 16.98 16.01
CA SER A 273 1.48 17.20 17.39
C SER A 273 1.39 18.69 17.77
N GLN A 274 1.82 19.60 16.89
CA GLN A 274 1.72 21.04 17.15
C GLN A 274 0.28 21.53 16.96
N PRO A 275 -0.28 22.31 17.90
CA PRO A 275 -1.61 22.89 17.76
C PRO A 275 -1.61 23.88 16.59
N GLY A 276 -2.40 23.62 15.56
CA GLY A 276 -2.54 24.46 14.37
C GLY A 276 -2.37 23.74 13.03
N VAL A 277 -2.06 22.45 13.03
CA VAL A 277 -2.05 21.57 11.87
C VAL A 277 -3.27 20.65 11.95
N GLY A 278 -4.44 21.15 11.64
CA GLY A 278 -5.71 20.43 11.65
C GLY A 278 -6.70 21.09 10.70
#